data_ad51c1b90d6d6ce96f38067392a5a7a5
#
_entry.id   ad51c1b90d6d6ce96f38067392a5a7a5
#
_cell.length_a   1.000
_cell.length_b   1.000
_cell.length_c   1.000
_cell.angle_alpha   90.00
_cell.angle_beta   90.00
_cell.angle_gamma   90.00
#
_symmetry.space_group_name_H-M   'P 1'
#
loop_
_entity.id
_entity.type
_entity.pdbx_description
1 polymer ?
#
loop_
_entity_poly.entity_id
_entity_poly.type
_entity_poly.pdbx_seq_one_letter_code
_entity_poly.pdbx_strand_id
1 'polypeptide(L)'
;IRICLVGSEMCIRDSQTTLEQQSPIESEATEGDDFDDHQIAEVSIDEELEAVPVPKNHNFMKTDSYQIFSTKFDEIIHSSELANTKEINRLRLQLDKLIKPHLSTIGKLANRLQRLLLARQERAWQFDMDEGILDTSKLTRIVTDPGQPLSFKVEKNSEFKNTVISLLIDCSGSMRGRSINLAAVCAEIIGTTLERCSVKTEVLGYTTKHWKGGDSRKQWMQRGSFSSPGRLNDLRHIIFKAADDNWRKSKKSLGVILKDGLLKENIDGEALAWAHSRLVQRDEERKILIVISDGAPVDDSSLSANHSHFLEEHLHAMIHNVNQAQQVELLAIGIGHDVGKYYDTVSYTHLRAHETDTD
;
A
#
# COMPACT_ATOMS: atom_id res chain seq x y z
N ILE A 1 -18.95 -7.07 6.43
CA ILE A 1 -17.76 -6.19 6.54
C ILE A 1 -18.22 -4.86 7.13
N ARG A 2 -18.02 -4.68 8.43
CA ARG A 2 -18.18 -3.37 9.07
C ARG A 2 -16.81 -2.72 9.09
N ILE A 3 -16.64 -1.66 8.34
CA ILE A 3 -15.49 -0.76 8.44
C ILE A 3 -15.89 0.25 9.53
N CYS A 4 -15.32 0.12 10.71
CA CYS A 4 -15.44 1.13 11.77
C CYS A 4 -14.30 2.13 11.61
N LEU A 5 -14.65 3.36 11.22
CA LEU A 5 -13.80 4.53 11.41
C LEU A 5 -14.02 4.99 12.84
N VAL A 6 -13.03 4.82 13.71
CA VAL A 6 -13.07 5.30 15.08
C VAL A 6 -12.43 6.68 15.13
N GLY A 7 -13.27 7.67 15.25
CA GLY A 7 -12.94 8.93 15.89
C GLY A 7 -13.91 9.11 17.03
N SER A 8 -13.39 9.22 18.27
CA SER A 8 -14.02 9.55 19.56
C SER A 8 -15.14 8.62 20.07
N GLU A 9 -14.80 7.98 21.20
CA GLU A 9 -15.63 7.51 22.32
C GLU A 9 -16.83 6.60 22.05
N MET A 10 -16.65 5.32 22.34
CA MET A 10 -17.52 4.55 23.25
C MET A 10 -16.94 3.17 23.55
N CYS A 11 -16.39 3.04 24.77
CA CYS A 11 -16.08 1.75 25.40
C CYS A 11 -17.39 1.04 25.80
N ILE A 12 -17.54 -0.21 25.38
CA ILE A 12 -18.44 -1.16 26.07
C ILE A 12 -17.58 -2.32 26.55
N ARG A 13 -17.48 -2.42 27.90
CA ARG A 13 -16.99 -3.58 28.64
C ARG A 13 -17.94 -4.75 28.37
N ASP A 14 -17.39 -5.94 28.20
CA ASP A 14 -17.95 -7.14 28.79
C ASP A 14 -16.91 -8.25 28.95
N SER A 15 -16.73 -8.56 30.20
CA SER A 15 -16.76 -9.83 30.96
C SER A 15 -15.90 -11.01 30.50
N GLN A 16 -15.02 -11.33 31.41
CA GLN A 16 -14.24 -12.56 31.58
C GLN A 16 -15.11 -13.83 31.54
N THR A 17 -14.62 -14.87 30.90
CA THR A 17 -14.81 -16.26 31.39
C THR A 17 -13.68 -17.17 30.91
N THR A 18 -12.95 -17.66 31.87
CA THR A 18 -12.33 -18.98 32.14
C THR A 18 -11.65 -19.80 31.01
N LEU A 19 -10.41 -20.09 31.32
CA LEU A 19 -9.49 -21.12 30.82
C LEU A 19 -10.09 -22.53 30.78
N GLU A 20 -9.84 -23.25 29.68
CA GLU A 20 -9.58 -24.69 29.73
C GLU A 20 -8.46 -25.07 28.77
N GLN A 21 -7.51 -25.82 29.32
CA GLN A 21 -6.35 -26.41 28.68
C GLN A 21 -6.76 -27.62 27.82
N GLN A 22 -6.26 -27.72 26.61
CA GLN A 22 -6.06 -29.01 25.94
C GLN A 22 -4.75 -29.05 25.16
N SER A 23 -4.04 -30.15 25.36
CA SER A 23 -2.71 -30.54 24.94
C SER A 23 -2.56 -30.83 23.43
N PRO A 24 -1.32 -30.94 22.93
CA PRO A 24 -0.99 -30.93 21.51
C PRO A 24 -1.17 -32.30 20.86
N ILE A 25 -1.65 -32.30 19.63
CA ILE A 25 -1.63 -33.46 18.73
C ILE A 25 -0.45 -33.28 17.77
N GLU A 26 0.49 -34.21 17.86
CA GLU A 26 1.57 -34.44 16.92
C GLU A 26 0.97 -34.81 15.54
N SER A 27 1.44 -34.17 14.49
CA SER A 27 1.22 -34.67 13.12
C SER A 27 2.56 -34.74 12.38
N GLU A 28 2.79 -35.97 11.93
CA GLU A 28 3.94 -36.49 11.26
C GLU A 28 4.38 -35.70 10.04
N ALA A 29 5.73 -35.59 9.91
CA ALA A 29 6.41 -35.14 8.70
C ALA A 29 6.30 -36.20 7.60
N THR A 30 5.85 -35.79 6.43
CA THR A 30 6.10 -36.54 5.19
C THR A 30 7.19 -35.83 4.40
N GLU A 31 8.27 -36.58 4.24
CA GLU A 31 9.39 -36.28 3.36
C GLU A 31 8.99 -36.38 1.88
N GLY A 32 9.70 -35.61 1.06
CA GLY A 32 10.00 -35.97 -0.33
C GLY A 32 9.24 -35.20 -1.40
N ASP A 33 9.96 -34.30 -2.06
CA ASP A 33 10.23 -34.47 -3.50
C ASP A 33 11.28 -33.43 -3.95
N ASP A 34 12.44 -33.96 -4.25
CA ASP A 34 13.49 -33.32 -5.04
C ASP A 34 12.96 -33.04 -6.45
N PHE A 35 12.93 -31.77 -6.87
CA PHE A 35 12.81 -31.41 -8.28
C PHE A 35 14.13 -30.87 -8.81
N ASP A 36 14.64 -31.67 -9.69
CA ASP A 36 15.80 -31.58 -10.54
C ASP A 36 15.93 -30.24 -11.28
N ASP A 37 17.14 -29.70 -11.21
CA ASP A 37 17.57 -28.43 -11.81
C ASP A 37 17.93 -28.67 -13.28
N HIS A 38 16.99 -28.50 -14.18
CA HIS A 38 17.28 -28.51 -15.61
C HIS A 38 17.74 -27.13 -16.10
N GLN A 39 19.00 -27.09 -16.47
CA GLN A 39 19.72 -26.09 -17.24
C GLN A 39 18.86 -25.55 -18.38
N ILE A 40 18.63 -24.25 -18.40
CA ILE A 40 18.18 -23.51 -19.58
C ILE A 40 19.31 -22.59 -20.01
N ALA A 41 19.69 -22.78 -21.28
CA ALA A 41 20.77 -22.10 -21.96
C ALA A 41 20.61 -20.58 -21.98
N GLU A 42 21.73 -19.89 -21.76
CA GLU A 42 21.90 -18.47 -21.96
C GLU A 42 21.62 -18.08 -23.42
N VAL A 43 20.65 -17.23 -23.61
CA VAL A 43 20.51 -16.41 -24.83
C VAL A 43 20.79 -14.97 -24.39
N SER A 44 21.95 -14.50 -24.73
CA SER A 44 22.37 -13.11 -24.59
C SER A 44 21.58 -12.26 -25.59
N ILE A 45 20.76 -11.35 -25.07
CA ILE A 45 20.25 -10.20 -25.80
C ILE A 45 20.68 -8.96 -25.03
N ASP A 46 21.75 -8.33 -25.53
CA ASP A 46 22.17 -6.99 -25.13
C ASP A 46 21.14 -5.99 -25.69
N GLU A 47 20.19 -5.57 -24.86
CA GLU A 47 19.50 -4.30 -24.99
C GLU A 47 19.65 -3.55 -23.68
N GLU A 48 20.45 -2.48 -23.71
CA GLU A 48 20.56 -1.49 -22.65
C GLU A 48 19.19 -0.84 -22.40
N LEU A 49 18.42 -1.40 -21.47
CA LEU A 49 17.27 -0.73 -20.88
C LEU A 49 17.81 0.27 -19.87
N GLU A 50 17.69 1.56 -20.19
CA GLU A 50 17.96 2.67 -19.26
C GLU A 50 17.24 2.43 -17.95
N ALA A 51 18.01 2.18 -16.89
CA ALA A 51 17.51 2.03 -15.53
C ALA A 51 16.88 3.37 -15.10
N VAL A 52 15.60 3.35 -14.78
CA VAL A 52 14.92 4.49 -14.17
C VAL A 52 15.69 4.90 -12.92
N PRO A 53 16.16 6.17 -12.81
CA PRO A 53 17.00 6.56 -11.70
C PRO A 53 16.22 6.48 -10.38
N VAL A 54 16.70 5.65 -9.46
CA VAL A 54 16.23 5.61 -8.08
C VAL A 54 16.48 6.98 -7.46
N PRO A 55 15.47 7.69 -6.93
CA PRO A 55 15.68 9.00 -6.34
C PRO A 55 16.63 8.89 -5.16
N LYS A 56 17.75 9.62 -5.25
CA LYS A 56 18.82 9.66 -4.22
C LYS A 56 18.45 10.51 -3.01
N ASN A 57 17.27 10.33 -2.43
CA ASN A 57 16.93 10.97 -1.15
C ASN A 57 17.30 10.06 0.03
N HIS A 58 18.59 9.77 0.16
CA HIS A 58 19.14 8.94 1.25
C HIS A 58 19.03 9.56 2.65
N ASN A 59 18.66 10.83 2.80
CA ASN A 59 18.63 11.46 4.11
C ASN A 59 17.40 11.08 4.96
N PHE A 60 16.30 10.63 4.35
CA PHE A 60 15.10 10.22 5.06
C PHE A 60 15.22 8.80 5.63
N MET A 61 16.08 7.96 5.05
CA MET A 61 16.29 6.56 5.47
C MET A 61 17.30 6.37 6.61
N LYS A 62 18.00 7.41 7.04
CA LYS A 62 19.03 7.28 8.07
C LYS A 62 18.40 7.38 9.46
N THR A 63 18.12 6.22 10.04
CA THR A 63 18.06 6.05 11.49
C THR A 63 19.48 5.73 11.95
N ASP A 64 19.95 6.25 13.08
CA ASP A 64 21.33 6.10 13.54
C ASP A 64 21.79 4.65 13.71
N SER A 65 20.83 3.70 13.82
CA SER A 65 21.10 2.26 14.00
C SER A 65 20.85 1.39 12.76
N TYR A 66 20.10 1.87 11.75
CA TYR A 66 19.77 1.07 10.57
C TYR A 66 20.77 1.25 9.45
N GLN A 67 21.33 0.15 8.99
CA GLN A 67 22.31 0.10 7.90
C GLN A 67 21.85 -0.82 6.78
N ILE A 68 22.24 -0.47 5.55
CA ILE A 68 21.98 -1.26 4.36
C ILE A 68 23.33 -1.71 3.82
N PHE A 69 23.56 -3.02 3.72
CA PHE A 69 24.80 -3.57 3.19
C PHE A 69 24.99 -3.22 1.72
N SER A 70 23.97 -3.38 0.89
CA SER A 70 23.99 -3.09 -0.54
C SER A 70 22.61 -2.80 -1.07
N THR A 71 22.51 -1.79 -1.94
CA THR A 71 21.29 -1.48 -2.72
C THR A 71 21.44 -1.86 -4.18
N LYS A 72 22.57 -2.46 -4.57
CA LYS A 72 22.90 -2.75 -5.98
C LYS A 72 21.93 -3.74 -6.64
N PHE A 73 21.35 -4.62 -5.85
CA PHE A 73 20.50 -5.71 -6.32
C PHE A 73 19.02 -5.46 -6.08
N ASP A 74 18.69 -4.31 -5.47
CA ASP A 74 17.30 -3.89 -5.28
C ASP A 74 16.68 -3.53 -6.63
N GLU A 75 15.42 -3.89 -6.81
CA GLU A 75 14.71 -3.64 -8.06
C GLU A 75 13.33 -3.02 -7.84
N ILE A 76 12.95 -2.17 -8.78
CA ILE A 76 11.59 -1.63 -8.88
C ILE A 76 11.05 -2.08 -10.23
N ILE A 77 10.00 -2.90 -10.22
CA ILE A 77 9.46 -3.49 -11.44
C ILE A 77 7.96 -3.24 -11.58
N HIS A 78 7.50 -3.19 -12.81
CA HIS A 78 6.06 -3.17 -13.08
C HIS A 78 5.47 -4.57 -13.03
N SER A 79 4.26 -4.69 -12.49
CA SER A 79 3.56 -5.97 -12.37
C SER A 79 3.36 -6.68 -13.72
N SER A 80 3.32 -5.93 -14.83
CA SER A 80 3.24 -6.48 -16.18
C SER A 80 4.46 -7.28 -16.61
N GLU A 81 5.62 -7.03 -16.00
CA GLU A 81 6.88 -7.73 -16.29
C GLU A 81 7.00 -9.05 -15.51
N LEU A 82 6.22 -9.19 -14.44
CA LEU A 82 6.24 -10.37 -13.58
C LEU A 82 5.53 -11.59 -14.15
N ALA A 83 4.66 -11.42 -15.14
CA ALA A 83 3.86 -12.51 -15.66
C ALA A 83 3.53 -12.32 -17.15
N ASN A 84 3.44 -13.44 -17.86
CA ASN A 84 3.02 -13.43 -19.25
C ASN A 84 1.54 -13.02 -19.40
N THR A 85 1.17 -12.44 -20.54
CA THR A 85 -0.21 -11.98 -20.80
C THR A 85 -1.28 -13.05 -20.54
N LYS A 86 -0.99 -14.33 -20.84
CA LYS A 86 -1.91 -15.45 -20.56
C LYS A 86 -2.10 -15.65 -19.05
N GLU A 87 -1.02 -15.58 -18.29
CA GLU A 87 -1.03 -15.71 -16.83
C GLU A 87 -1.74 -14.53 -16.18
N ILE A 88 -1.45 -13.30 -16.61
CA ILE A 88 -2.14 -12.10 -16.14
C ILE A 88 -3.67 -12.24 -16.32
N ASN A 89 -4.11 -12.69 -17.46
CA ASN A 89 -5.53 -12.90 -17.72
C ASN A 89 -6.13 -14.00 -16.82
N ARG A 90 -5.40 -15.11 -16.59
CA ARG A 90 -5.82 -16.17 -15.67
C ARG A 90 -5.98 -15.64 -14.22
N LEU A 91 -4.95 -14.94 -13.72
CA LEU A 91 -4.95 -14.37 -12.38
C LEU A 91 -6.04 -13.28 -12.23
N ARG A 92 -6.27 -12.50 -13.29
CA ARG A 92 -7.38 -11.54 -13.31
C ARG A 92 -8.74 -12.23 -13.18
N LEU A 93 -8.99 -13.30 -13.92
CA LEU A 93 -10.23 -14.08 -13.80
C LEU A 93 -10.41 -14.67 -12.38
N GLN A 94 -9.30 -15.10 -11.77
CA GLN A 94 -9.33 -15.57 -10.38
C GLN A 94 -9.73 -14.45 -9.41
N LEU A 95 -9.12 -13.27 -9.55
CA LEU A 95 -9.46 -12.10 -8.73
C LEU A 95 -10.92 -11.66 -8.96
N ASP A 96 -11.41 -11.65 -10.21
CA ASP A 96 -12.81 -11.32 -10.53
C ASP A 96 -13.81 -12.26 -9.84
N LYS A 97 -13.48 -13.55 -9.73
CA LYS A 97 -14.30 -14.51 -8.97
C LYS A 97 -14.37 -14.16 -7.48
N LEU A 98 -13.24 -13.74 -6.89
CA LEU A 98 -13.18 -13.31 -5.48
C LEU A 98 -13.96 -12.02 -5.23
N ILE A 99 -13.97 -11.09 -6.18
CA ILE A 99 -14.64 -9.80 -6.06
C ILE A 99 -16.16 -9.90 -6.29
N LYS A 100 -16.61 -10.86 -7.10
CA LYS A 100 -18.01 -10.99 -7.52
C LYS A 100 -19.02 -10.85 -6.38
N PRO A 101 -18.86 -11.49 -5.21
CA PRO A 101 -19.81 -11.36 -4.09
C PRO A 101 -19.83 -9.94 -3.48
N HIS A 102 -18.80 -9.13 -3.70
CA HIS A 102 -18.62 -7.80 -3.09
C HIS A 102 -19.04 -6.63 -4.01
N LEU A 103 -19.48 -6.89 -5.24
CA LEU A 103 -19.79 -5.84 -6.23
C LEU A 103 -20.90 -4.87 -5.74
N SER A 104 -21.92 -5.37 -5.05
CA SER A 104 -22.98 -4.52 -4.49
C SER A 104 -22.47 -3.57 -3.40
N THR A 105 -21.54 -4.07 -2.58
CA THR A 105 -20.89 -3.29 -1.53
C THR A 105 -20.01 -2.18 -2.10
N ILE A 106 -19.26 -2.45 -3.17
CA ILE A 106 -18.45 -1.46 -3.89
C ILE A 106 -19.33 -0.28 -4.35
N GLY A 107 -20.48 -0.57 -4.96
CA GLY A 107 -21.41 0.47 -5.39
C GLY A 107 -21.93 1.35 -4.26
N LYS A 108 -22.31 0.73 -3.13
CA LYS A 108 -22.78 1.45 -1.93
C LYS A 108 -21.67 2.30 -1.31
N LEU A 109 -20.45 1.78 -1.21
CA LEU A 109 -19.30 2.49 -0.66
C LEU A 109 -18.91 3.67 -1.55
N ALA A 110 -18.85 3.48 -2.87
CA ALA A 110 -18.54 4.55 -3.81
C ALA A 110 -19.55 5.71 -3.72
N ASN A 111 -20.85 5.38 -3.71
CA ASN A 111 -21.90 6.40 -3.57
C ASN A 111 -21.86 7.11 -2.22
N ARG A 112 -21.52 6.40 -1.13
CA ARG A 112 -21.37 7.00 0.20
C ARG A 112 -20.16 7.91 0.25
N LEU A 113 -19.01 7.47 -0.26
CA LEU A 113 -17.78 8.24 -0.31
C LEU A 113 -17.98 9.49 -1.16
N GLN A 114 -18.56 9.36 -2.36
CA GLN A 114 -18.84 10.49 -3.24
C GLN A 114 -19.72 11.55 -2.55
N ARG A 115 -20.78 11.13 -1.83
CA ARG A 115 -21.60 12.06 -1.05
C ARG A 115 -20.82 12.76 0.07
N LEU A 116 -19.98 12.04 0.79
CA LEU A 116 -19.15 12.62 1.86
C LEU A 116 -18.13 13.62 1.29
N LEU A 117 -17.54 13.28 0.13
CA LEU A 117 -16.61 14.15 -0.55
C LEU A 117 -17.32 15.43 -1.04
N LEU A 118 -18.49 15.31 -1.67
CA LEU A 118 -19.29 16.45 -2.11
C LEU A 118 -19.76 17.30 -0.91
N ALA A 119 -20.12 16.69 0.22
CA ALA A 119 -20.55 17.40 1.40
C ALA A 119 -19.41 18.19 2.09
N ARG A 120 -18.15 17.76 1.92
CA ARG A 120 -16.96 18.45 2.42
C ARG A 120 -16.37 19.44 1.41
N GLN A 121 -16.93 19.55 0.21
CA GLN A 121 -16.54 20.56 -0.75
C GLN A 121 -16.89 21.94 -0.18
N GLU A 122 -15.90 22.66 0.31
CA GLU A 122 -16.06 24.06 0.64
C GLU A 122 -16.31 24.82 -0.65
N ARG A 123 -17.53 25.34 -0.81
CA ARG A 123 -17.89 26.23 -1.90
C ARG A 123 -17.21 27.58 -1.64
N ALA A 124 -16.01 27.73 -2.17
CA ALA A 124 -15.34 29.02 -2.15
C ALA A 124 -15.93 29.90 -3.25
N TRP A 125 -16.31 31.13 -2.89
CA TRP A 125 -16.69 32.13 -3.86
C TRP A 125 -15.49 32.98 -4.24
N GLN A 126 -15.23 33.09 -5.52
CA GLN A 126 -14.31 34.07 -6.05
C GLN A 126 -15.11 35.31 -6.37
N PHE A 127 -14.83 36.41 -5.65
CA PHE A 127 -15.47 37.69 -5.80
C PHE A 127 -14.73 38.57 -6.80
N ASP A 128 -15.32 39.70 -7.14
CA ASP A 128 -14.74 40.71 -8.05
C ASP A 128 -14.43 40.13 -9.45
N MET A 129 -15.41 39.40 -10.00
CA MET A 129 -15.37 38.85 -11.36
C MET A 129 -16.17 39.72 -12.31
N ASP A 130 -15.76 39.69 -13.61
CA ASP A 130 -16.45 40.40 -14.70
C ASP A 130 -17.74 39.70 -15.11
N GLU A 131 -17.84 38.38 -14.89
CA GLU A 131 -18.96 37.55 -15.28
C GLU A 131 -19.31 36.56 -14.17
N GLY A 132 -20.56 36.13 -14.06
CA GLY A 132 -20.99 35.11 -13.08
C GLY A 132 -22.34 35.44 -12.42
N ILE A 133 -22.48 35.04 -11.16
CA ILE A 133 -23.66 35.35 -10.33
C ILE A 133 -23.45 36.71 -9.69
N LEU A 134 -24.45 37.56 -9.79
CA LEU A 134 -24.41 38.90 -9.21
C LEU A 134 -24.21 38.82 -7.68
N ASP A 135 -23.20 39.54 -7.17
CA ASP A 135 -22.99 39.67 -5.73
C ASP A 135 -23.85 40.79 -5.17
N THR A 136 -24.91 40.39 -4.49
CA THR A 136 -25.90 41.35 -3.91
C THR A 136 -25.28 42.30 -2.88
N SER A 137 -24.17 41.97 -2.27
CA SER A 137 -23.47 42.84 -1.33
C SER A 137 -22.76 44.01 -2.02
N LYS A 138 -22.52 43.92 -3.33
CA LYS A 138 -21.78 44.91 -4.13
C LYS A 138 -22.68 45.66 -5.12
N LEU A 139 -24.01 45.55 -5.01
CA LEU A 139 -24.96 46.27 -5.87
C LEU A 139 -24.76 47.77 -5.85
N THR A 140 -24.36 48.34 -4.73
CA THR A 140 -24.06 49.77 -4.62
C THR A 140 -22.95 50.22 -5.55
N ARG A 141 -21.96 49.38 -5.85
CA ARG A 141 -20.88 49.67 -6.82
C ARG A 141 -21.39 49.85 -8.23
N ILE A 142 -22.37 49.07 -8.66
CA ILE A 142 -22.93 49.14 -10.01
C ILE A 142 -23.59 50.53 -10.26
N VAL A 143 -24.14 51.09 -9.17
CA VAL A 143 -24.80 52.40 -9.24
C VAL A 143 -23.82 53.57 -9.13
N THR A 144 -22.75 53.39 -8.32
CA THR A 144 -21.77 54.46 -8.07
C THR A 144 -20.64 54.49 -9.08
N ASP A 145 -20.25 53.35 -9.65
CA ASP A 145 -19.19 53.24 -10.66
C ASP A 145 -19.54 52.25 -11.77
N PRO A 146 -20.35 52.68 -12.74
CA PRO A 146 -20.79 51.81 -13.86
C PRO A 146 -19.64 51.37 -14.77
N GLY A 147 -18.45 51.97 -14.68
CA GLY A 147 -17.30 51.68 -15.52
C GLY A 147 -16.48 50.48 -15.04
N GLN A 148 -16.69 49.98 -13.81
CA GLN A 148 -16.05 48.79 -13.28
C GLN A 148 -17.04 47.70 -12.90
N PRO A 149 -17.36 46.76 -13.81
CA PRO A 149 -18.40 45.75 -13.59
C PRO A 149 -17.96 44.60 -12.66
N LEU A 150 -16.92 44.74 -11.81
CA LEU A 150 -16.44 43.74 -10.86
C LEU A 150 -17.43 43.45 -9.73
N SER A 151 -18.66 43.11 -10.07
CA SER A 151 -19.78 42.91 -9.13
C SER A 151 -20.34 41.49 -9.18
N PHE A 152 -19.65 40.61 -9.90
CA PHE A 152 -20.05 39.21 -9.98
C PHE A 152 -19.15 38.32 -9.10
N LYS A 153 -19.70 37.19 -8.71
CA LYS A 153 -19.01 36.13 -8.03
C LYS A 153 -19.16 34.81 -8.78
N VAL A 154 -18.10 34.07 -8.87
CA VAL A 154 -18.07 32.73 -9.47
C VAL A 154 -17.83 31.71 -8.40
N GLU A 155 -18.59 30.62 -8.42
CA GLU A 155 -18.35 29.50 -7.54
C GLU A 155 -17.02 28.82 -7.95
N LYS A 156 -15.99 28.94 -7.10
CA LYS A 156 -14.74 28.23 -7.28
C LYS A 156 -14.96 26.81 -6.77
N ASN A 157 -15.19 25.89 -7.69
CA ASN A 157 -15.15 24.48 -7.33
C ASN A 157 -13.73 24.16 -6.86
N SER A 158 -13.53 24.05 -5.56
CA SER A 158 -12.32 23.42 -5.03
C SER A 158 -12.40 21.96 -5.45
N GLU A 159 -11.66 21.61 -6.50
CA GLU A 159 -11.67 20.27 -7.04
C GLU A 159 -11.07 19.33 -6.01
N PHE A 160 -11.82 18.31 -5.57
CA PHE A 160 -11.33 17.16 -4.81
C PHE A 160 -10.23 16.39 -5.58
N LYS A 161 -9.91 16.82 -6.77
CA LYS A 161 -8.88 16.28 -7.67
C LYS A 161 -7.46 16.42 -7.12
N ASN A 162 -7.27 17.18 -6.04
CA ASN A 162 -5.97 17.43 -5.46
C ASN A 162 -5.59 16.41 -4.35
N THR A 163 -6.15 15.20 -4.44
CA THR A 163 -5.85 14.11 -3.51
C THR A 163 -5.27 12.91 -4.24
N VAL A 164 -4.17 12.38 -3.72
CA VAL A 164 -3.58 11.11 -4.17
C VAL A 164 -3.55 10.11 -3.02
N ILE A 165 -3.91 8.86 -3.31
CA ILE A 165 -3.91 7.77 -2.34
C ILE A 165 -3.02 6.65 -2.87
N SER A 166 -2.01 6.27 -2.10
CA SER A 166 -1.14 5.14 -2.40
C SER A 166 -1.50 3.97 -1.49
N LEU A 167 -1.76 2.81 -2.09
CA LEU A 167 -1.97 1.55 -1.39
C LEU A 167 -0.67 0.77 -1.44
N LEU A 168 -0.05 0.52 -0.29
CA LEU A 168 1.17 -0.27 -0.16
C LEU A 168 0.80 -1.65 0.40
N ILE A 169 0.96 -2.69 -0.41
CA ILE A 169 0.52 -4.06 -0.12
C ILE A 169 1.72 -4.93 0.22
N ASP A 170 1.65 -5.56 1.37
CA ASP A 170 2.59 -6.59 1.77
C ASP A 170 2.41 -7.84 0.89
N CYS A 171 3.49 -8.22 0.20
CA CYS A 171 3.57 -9.42 -0.60
C CYS A 171 4.58 -10.42 0.03
N SER A 172 4.51 -10.57 1.36
CA SER A 172 5.32 -11.51 2.12
C SER A 172 4.72 -12.93 2.15
N GLY A 173 5.51 -13.88 2.62
CA GLY A 173 5.11 -15.28 2.73
C GLY A 173 4.00 -15.53 3.73
N SER A 174 3.92 -14.75 4.82
CA SER A 174 2.85 -14.77 5.82
C SER A 174 1.48 -14.45 5.21
N MET A 175 1.45 -13.56 4.22
CA MET A 175 0.25 -13.20 3.48
C MET A 175 -0.31 -14.34 2.60
N ARG A 176 0.39 -15.47 2.46
CA ARG A 176 -0.03 -16.56 1.57
C ARG A 176 -1.43 -17.09 1.93
N GLY A 177 -2.21 -17.40 0.92
CA GLY A 177 -3.54 -17.99 1.04
C GLY A 177 -4.65 -16.95 1.19
N ARG A 178 -5.35 -16.95 2.34
CA ARG A 178 -6.52 -16.10 2.54
C ARG A 178 -6.16 -14.61 2.66
N SER A 179 -5.06 -14.28 3.30
CA SER A 179 -4.65 -12.90 3.58
C SER A 179 -4.36 -12.13 2.29
N ILE A 180 -3.57 -12.70 1.36
CA ILE A 180 -3.27 -12.04 0.08
C ILE A 180 -4.53 -11.90 -0.81
N ASN A 181 -5.42 -12.90 -0.78
CA ASN A 181 -6.70 -12.82 -1.49
C ASN A 181 -7.54 -11.65 -0.97
N LEU A 182 -7.59 -11.48 0.35
CA LEU A 182 -8.30 -10.38 0.97
C LEU A 182 -7.64 -9.03 0.66
N ALA A 183 -6.32 -8.94 0.72
CA ALA A 183 -5.56 -7.74 0.35
C ALA A 183 -5.86 -7.33 -1.10
N ALA A 184 -5.84 -8.28 -2.04
CA ALA A 184 -6.14 -8.02 -3.44
C ALA A 184 -7.60 -7.55 -3.65
N VAL A 185 -8.55 -8.15 -2.93
CA VAL A 185 -9.97 -7.72 -2.95
C VAL A 185 -10.11 -6.31 -2.36
N CYS A 186 -9.47 -6.02 -1.23
CA CYS A 186 -9.48 -4.69 -0.61
C CYS A 186 -8.91 -3.64 -1.56
N ALA A 187 -7.75 -3.91 -2.17
CA ALA A 187 -7.13 -3.00 -3.14
C ALA A 187 -8.04 -2.71 -4.34
N GLU A 188 -8.70 -3.74 -4.88
CA GLU A 188 -9.65 -3.57 -5.98
C GLU A 188 -10.89 -2.76 -5.56
N ILE A 189 -11.45 -3.01 -4.38
CA ILE A 189 -12.60 -2.28 -3.85
C ILE A 189 -12.26 -0.80 -3.64
N ILE A 190 -11.14 -0.55 -2.95
CA ILE A 190 -10.67 0.81 -2.66
C ILE A 190 -10.36 1.53 -3.98
N GLY A 191 -9.54 0.94 -4.85
CA GLY A 191 -9.14 1.53 -6.11
C GLY A 191 -10.33 1.84 -7.03
N THR A 192 -11.28 0.90 -7.18
CA THR A 192 -12.49 1.13 -7.99
C THR A 192 -13.37 2.23 -7.39
N THR A 193 -13.45 2.31 -6.07
CA THR A 193 -14.25 3.33 -5.37
C THR A 193 -13.65 4.72 -5.55
N LEU A 194 -12.34 4.84 -5.37
CA LEU A 194 -11.60 6.10 -5.50
C LEU A 194 -11.60 6.61 -6.94
N GLU A 195 -11.40 5.72 -7.91
CA GLU A 195 -11.48 6.07 -9.33
C GLU A 195 -12.84 6.67 -9.71
N ARG A 196 -13.96 6.11 -9.19
CA ARG A 196 -15.30 6.67 -9.40
C ARG A 196 -15.45 8.07 -8.80
N CYS A 197 -14.68 8.38 -7.78
CA CYS A 197 -14.65 9.69 -7.13
C CYS A 197 -13.62 10.63 -7.78
N SER A 198 -12.98 10.23 -8.88
CA SER A 198 -11.90 10.98 -9.55
C SER A 198 -10.70 11.30 -8.66
N VAL A 199 -10.44 10.46 -7.65
CA VAL A 199 -9.27 10.52 -6.80
C VAL A 199 -8.15 9.70 -7.41
N LYS A 200 -6.95 10.28 -7.56
CA LYS A 200 -5.79 9.56 -8.08
C LYS A 200 -5.38 8.46 -7.11
N THR A 201 -5.18 7.26 -7.65
CA THR A 201 -4.86 6.09 -6.85
C THR A 201 -3.63 5.40 -7.39
N GLU A 202 -2.68 5.11 -6.52
CA GLU A 202 -1.51 4.29 -6.79
C GLU A 202 -1.64 2.95 -6.04
N VAL A 203 -1.16 1.86 -6.64
CA VAL A 203 -1.13 0.53 -5.99
C VAL A 203 0.27 -0.03 -6.10
N LEU A 204 0.91 -0.19 -4.98
CA LEU A 204 2.28 -0.64 -4.81
C LEU A 204 2.30 -1.96 -4.05
N GLY A 205 3.33 -2.74 -4.26
CA GLY A 205 3.61 -3.92 -3.45
C GLY A 205 5.07 -4.02 -3.10
N TYR A 206 5.38 -4.73 -2.05
CA TYR A 206 6.75 -4.97 -1.64
C TYR A 206 6.96 -6.40 -1.15
N THR A 207 8.15 -6.90 -1.43
CA THR A 207 8.64 -8.20 -0.99
C THR A 207 10.16 -8.22 -1.15
N THR A 208 10.80 -9.32 -0.83
CA THR A 208 12.20 -9.56 -1.20
C THR A 208 12.31 -10.35 -2.51
N LYS A 209 13.48 -10.28 -3.14
CA LYS A 209 13.76 -10.97 -4.40
C LYS A 209 13.97 -12.47 -4.17
N HIS A 210 14.55 -12.83 -3.05
CA HIS A 210 14.92 -14.20 -2.69
C HIS A 210 14.46 -14.55 -1.27
N TRP A 211 14.32 -15.84 -0.99
CA TRP A 211 14.18 -16.36 0.35
C TRP A 211 15.54 -16.41 1.03
N LYS A 212 15.61 -16.04 2.31
CA LYS A 212 16.81 -16.19 3.17
C LYS A 212 18.06 -15.47 2.62
N GLY A 213 17.85 -14.31 2.02
CA GLY A 213 18.90 -13.47 1.47
C GLY A 213 19.19 -13.74 0.00
N GLY A 214 19.66 -12.69 -0.69
CA GLY A 214 19.96 -12.69 -2.10
C GLY A 214 21.45 -12.55 -2.40
N ASP A 215 21.75 -11.81 -3.45
CA ASP A 215 23.14 -11.55 -3.87
C ASP A 215 23.87 -10.64 -2.88
N SER A 216 23.14 -9.77 -2.18
CA SER A 216 23.70 -8.98 -1.05
C SER A 216 24.27 -9.89 0.02
N ARG A 217 23.56 -10.94 0.44
CA ARG A 217 24.06 -11.92 1.42
C ARG A 217 25.26 -12.70 0.91
N LYS A 218 25.25 -13.11 -0.37
CA LYS A 218 26.40 -13.80 -0.99
C LYS A 218 27.66 -12.92 -0.95
N GLN A 219 27.53 -11.64 -1.29
CA GLN A 219 28.65 -10.70 -1.23
C GLN A 219 29.16 -10.48 0.20
N TRP A 220 28.26 -10.40 1.18
CA TRP A 220 28.66 -10.30 2.59
C TRP A 220 29.45 -11.52 3.04
N MET A 221 29.02 -12.74 2.70
CA MET A 221 29.75 -13.98 3.00
C MET A 221 31.14 -13.96 2.34
N GLN A 222 31.27 -13.52 1.11
CA GLN A 222 32.56 -13.40 0.41
C GLN A 222 33.49 -12.38 1.07
N ARG A 223 32.96 -11.37 1.74
CA ARG A 223 33.71 -10.33 2.45
C ARG A 223 34.09 -10.69 3.90
N GLY A 224 33.85 -11.94 4.31
CA GLY A 224 34.26 -12.43 5.62
C GLY A 224 33.21 -12.35 6.71
N SER A 225 31.94 -12.18 6.36
CA SER A 225 30.77 -12.28 7.28
C SER A 225 30.93 -11.49 8.58
N PHE A 226 31.32 -10.21 8.48
CA PHE A 226 31.48 -9.35 9.65
C PHE A 226 30.14 -9.13 10.39
N SER A 227 30.20 -8.80 11.68
CA SER A 227 29.05 -8.57 12.54
C SER A 227 28.30 -7.30 12.17
N SER A 228 26.97 -7.32 12.37
CA SER A 228 26.07 -6.18 12.16
C SER A 228 26.17 -5.55 10.76
N PRO A 229 26.01 -6.32 9.69
CA PRO A 229 26.14 -5.82 8.32
C PRO A 229 24.98 -4.93 7.89
N GLY A 230 23.89 -4.92 8.64
CA GLY A 230 22.65 -4.31 8.23
C GLY A 230 21.76 -5.24 7.37
N ARG A 231 20.93 -4.68 6.51
CA ARG A 231 20.06 -5.45 5.62
C ARG A 231 20.89 -6.27 4.61
N LEU A 232 20.60 -7.58 4.54
CA LEU A 232 21.31 -8.54 3.69
C LEU A 232 20.47 -9.16 2.57
N ASN A 233 19.19 -8.83 2.45
CA ASN A 233 18.35 -9.30 1.35
C ASN A 233 18.19 -8.23 0.27
N ASP A 234 17.83 -8.67 -0.94
CA ASP A 234 17.59 -7.80 -2.08
C ASP A 234 16.10 -7.48 -2.14
N LEU A 235 15.75 -6.19 -2.25
CA LEU A 235 14.36 -5.74 -2.26
C LEU A 235 13.74 -5.88 -3.66
N ARG A 236 12.45 -6.17 -3.68
CA ARG A 236 11.60 -6.09 -4.85
C ARG A 236 10.41 -5.21 -4.55
N HIS A 237 10.40 -4.02 -5.11
CA HIS A 237 9.28 -3.10 -5.09
C HIS A 237 8.48 -3.25 -6.39
N ILE A 238 7.16 -3.38 -6.28
CA ILE A 238 6.28 -3.70 -7.41
C ILE A 238 5.30 -2.56 -7.61
N ILE A 239 5.18 -2.07 -8.83
CA ILE A 239 4.18 -1.10 -9.22
C ILE A 239 3.06 -1.83 -9.94
N PHE A 240 1.92 -2.05 -9.25
CA PHE A 240 0.72 -2.62 -9.86
C PHE A 240 -0.04 -1.58 -10.65
N LYS A 241 -0.08 -0.34 -10.16
CA LYS A 241 -0.66 0.82 -10.82
C LYS A 241 0.06 2.08 -10.35
N ALA A 242 0.58 2.87 -11.27
CA ALA A 242 1.07 4.21 -10.97
C ALA A 242 -0.11 5.20 -10.83
N ALA A 243 0.11 6.32 -10.12
CA ALA A 243 -0.95 7.28 -9.81
C ALA A 243 -1.64 7.85 -11.07
N ASP A 244 -0.87 8.08 -12.13
CA ASP A 244 -1.36 8.68 -13.39
C ASP A 244 -1.85 7.63 -14.40
N ASP A 245 -1.69 6.33 -14.10
CA ASP A 245 -2.17 5.26 -14.96
C ASP A 245 -3.70 5.20 -14.96
N ASN A 246 -4.27 4.86 -16.10
CA ASN A 246 -5.69 4.62 -16.20
C ASN A 246 -6.09 3.32 -15.51
N TRP A 247 -7.04 3.39 -14.57
CA TRP A 247 -7.53 2.24 -13.81
C TRP A 247 -7.93 1.04 -14.67
N ARG A 248 -8.62 1.30 -15.80
CA ARG A 248 -9.09 0.22 -16.69
C ARG A 248 -7.96 -0.61 -17.27
N LYS A 249 -6.80 0.02 -17.55
CA LYS A 249 -5.61 -0.69 -18.06
C LYS A 249 -4.92 -1.45 -16.94
N SER A 250 -4.66 -0.78 -15.82
CA SER A 250 -3.91 -1.32 -14.68
C SER A 250 -4.68 -2.38 -13.90
N LYS A 251 -6.02 -2.34 -13.95
CA LYS A 251 -6.89 -3.34 -13.34
C LYS A 251 -6.54 -4.78 -13.72
N LYS A 252 -6.06 -5.02 -14.96
CA LYS A 252 -5.65 -6.36 -15.41
C LYS A 252 -4.44 -6.87 -14.64
N SER A 253 -3.46 -6.00 -14.44
CA SER A 253 -2.21 -6.33 -13.74
C SER A 253 -2.39 -6.51 -12.23
N LEU A 254 -3.47 -6.00 -11.64
CA LEU A 254 -3.75 -6.19 -10.22
C LEU A 254 -3.89 -7.67 -9.83
N GLY A 255 -4.34 -8.52 -10.77
CA GLY A 255 -4.41 -9.97 -10.57
C GLY A 255 -3.06 -10.60 -10.25
N VAL A 256 -1.93 -9.99 -10.63
CA VAL A 256 -0.58 -10.49 -10.38
C VAL A 256 -0.26 -10.56 -8.87
N ILE A 257 -0.97 -9.82 -8.02
CA ILE A 257 -0.88 -9.97 -6.55
C ILE A 257 -1.09 -11.43 -6.12
N LEU A 258 -1.93 -12.18 -6.85
CA LEU A 258 -2.25 -13.58 -6.57
C LEU A 258 -1.25 -14.57 -7.20
N LYS A 259 -0.13 -14.08 -7.76
CA LYS A 259 0.84 -14.96 -8.43
C LYS A 259 1.57 -15.81 -7.41
N ASP A 260 1.55 -17.13 -7.63
CA ASP A 260 2.37 -18.06 -6.85
C ASP A 260 3.87 -17.75 -7.06
N GLY A 261 4.64 -17.86 -5.98
CA GLY A 261 6.08 -17.56 -6.01
C GLY A 261 6.47 -16.09 -5.92
N LEU A 262 5.50 -15.15 -5.95
CA LEU A 262 5.75 -13.74 -5.70
C LEU A 262 6.06 -13.48 -4.22
N LEU A 263 5.33 -14.15 -3.34
CA LEU A 263 5.37 -13.94 -1.89
C LEU A 263 6.64 -14.49 -1.28
N LYS A 264 7.44 -13.61 -0.65
CA LYS A 264 8.70 -13.98 0.01
C LYS A 264 8.82 -13.30 1.37
N GLU A 265 9.97 -12.75 1.72
CA GLU A 265 10.20 -12.04 2.99
C GLU A 265 9.83 -10.55 2.85
N ASN A 266 9.72 -9.84 3.96
CA ASN A 266 9.30 -8.43 3.98
C ASN A 266 10.24 -7.56 4.80
N ILE A 267 10.50 -6.34 4.29
CA ILE A 267 11.26 -5.28 4.94
C ILE A 267 10.44 -4.00 4.87
N ASP A 268 9.50 -3.90 5.81
CA ASP A 268 8.42 -2.90 5.81
C ASP A 268 8.93 -1.46 5.90
N GLY A 269 9.97 -1.21 6.70
CA GLY A 269 10.49 0.14 6.89
C GLY A 269 11.03 0.75 5.60
N GLU A 270 11.80 0.00 4.79
CA GLU A 270 12.28 0.49 3.48
C GLU A 270 11.15 0.62 2.47
N ALA A 271 10.17 -0.29 2.49
CA ALA A 271 9.00 -0.22 1.63
C ALA A 271 8.15 1.02 1.94
N LEU A 272 7.96 1.33 3.23
CA LEU A 272 7.27 2.53 3.69
C LEU A 272 8.02 3.81 3.23
N ALA A 273 9.34 3.86 3.39
CA ALA A 273 10.17 4.95 2.93
C ALA A 273 10.07 5.16 1.41
N TRP A 274 10.08 4.07 0.64
CA TRP A 274 9.92 4.12 -0.80
C TRP A 274 8.55 4.68 -1.21
N ALA A 275 7.46 4.16 -0.66
CA ALA A 275 6.12 4.64 -0.96
C ALA A 275 5.92 6.10 -0.55
N HIS A 276 6.43 6.50 0.63
CA HIS A 276 6.41 7.88 1.10
C HIS A 276 7.16 8.81 0.15
N SER A 277 8.38 8.44 -0.30
CA SER A 277 9.17 9.25 -1.22
C SER A 277 8.46 9.51 -2.56
N ARG A 278 7.71 8.51 -3.06
CA ARG A 278 6.89 8.65 -4.27
C ARG A 278 5.74 9.64 -4.07
N LEU A 279 5.06 9.57 -2.93
CA LEU A 279 3.97 10.51 -2.61
C LEU A 279 4.46 11.94 -2.39
N VAL A 280 5.59 12.14 -1.72
CA VAL A 280 6.15 13.47 -1.49
C VAL A 280 6.47 14.19 -2.79
N GLN A 281 6.92 13.47 -3.82
CA GLN A 281 7.22 14.03 -5.15
C GLN A 281 5.98 14.44 -5.95
N ARG A 282 4.78 14.12 -5.48
CA ARG A 282 3.52 14.48 -6.14
C ARG A 282 3.12 15.91 -5.83
N ASP A 283 2.40 16.53 -6.77
CA ASP A 283 1.92 17.92 -6.66
C ASP A 283 0.59 18.04 -5.91
N GLU A 284 -0.10 16.90 -5.66
CA GLU A 284 -1.39 16.90 -4.97
C GLU A 284 -1.23 17.42 -3.53
N GLU A 285 -2.20 18.22 -3.08
CA GLU A 285 -2.19 18.85 -1.75
C GLU A 285 -2.36 17.81 -0.63
N ARG A 286 -3.25 16.86 -0.84
CA ARG A 286 -3.53 15.80 0.14
C ARG A 286 -2.95 14.46 -0.34
N LYS A 287 -2.09 13.89 0.46
CA LYS A 287 -1.37 12.66 0.18
C LYS A 287 -1.65 11.66 1.28
N ILE A 288 -2.18 10.50 0.90
CA ILE A 288 -2.56 9.46 1.86
C ILE A 288 -1.84 8.17 1.49
N LEU A 289 -1.16 7.57 2.46
CA LEU A 289 -0.53 6.26 2.33
C LEU A 289 -1.28 5.24 3.19
N ILE A 290 -1.81 4.22 2.55
CA ILE A 290 -2.52 3.13 3.21
C ILE A 290 -1.67 1.86 3.09
N VAL A 291 -1.17 1.37 4.21
CA VAL A 291 -0.41 0.12 4.30
C VAL A 291 -1.36 -1.03 4.56
N ILE A 292 -1.23 -2.11 3.81
CA ILE A 292 -2.00 -3.35 3.98
C ILE A 292 -1.00 -4.46 4.28
N SER A 293 -0.94 -4.91 5.54
CA SER A 293 0.01 -5.93 6.01
C SER A 293 -0.65 -6.86 7.03
N ASP A 294 -0.06 -8.01 7.27
CA ASP A 294 -0.51 -8.99 8.26
C ASP A 294 0.36 -9.04 9.53
N GLY A 295 1.39 -8.19 9.66
CA GLY A 295 2.14 -8.19 10.90
C GLY A 295 3.53 -7.56 10.87
N ALA A 296 4.49 -8.27 11.45
CA ALA A 296 5.84 -7.81 11.68
C ALA A 296 6.75 -7.97 10.46
N PRO A 297 7.76 -7.10 10.30
CA PRO A 297 8.78 -7.28 9.29
C PRO A 297 9.64 -8.51 9.61
N VAL A 298 9.79 -9.41 8.63
CA VAL A 298 10.57 -10.65 8.78
C VAL A 298 11.47 -10.85 7.57
N ASP A 299 12.77 -10.85 7.82
CA ASP A 299 13.80 -11.27 6.87
C ASP A 299 14.87 -12.08 7.60
N ASP A 300 14.87 -13.40 7.39
CA ASP A 300 15.74 -14.33 8.08
C ASP A 300 17.22 -13.98 7.91
N SER A 301 17.60 -13.48 6.74
CA SER A 301 18.98 -13.16 6.43
C SER A 301 19.50 -11.95 7.21
N SER A 302 18.70 -10.90 7.32
CA SER A 302 19.06 -9.71 8.09
C SER A 302 18.97 -9.95 9.59
N LEU A 303 17.92 -10.65 10.06
CA LEU A 303 17.75 -10.95 11.49
C LEU A 303 18.81 -11.90 12.04
N SER A 304 19.30 -12.86 11.22
CA SER A 304 20.37 -13.77 11.65
C SER A 304 21.74 -13.13 11.83
N ALA A 305 21.98 -12.00 11.15
CA ALA A 305 23.27 -11.31 11.15
C ALA A 305 23.29 -10.02 12.00
N ASN A 306 22.12 -9.55 12.43
CA ASN A 306 21.92 -8.38 13.28
C ASN A 306 21.16 -8.77 14.56
N HIS A 307 20.72 -7.80 15.36
CA HIS A 307 19.91 -8.07 16.53
C HIS A 307 18.43 -8.36 16.15
N SER A 308 17.70 -9.06 17.02
CA SER A 308 16.36 -9.58 16.76
C SER A 308 15.31 -8.50 16.43
N HIS A 309 15.46 -7.29 16.95
CA HIS A 309 14.53 -6.17 16.74
C HIS A 309 14.96 -5.21 15.63
N PHE A 310 16.01 -5.53 14.88
CA PHE A 310 16.62 -4.66 13.88
C PHE A 310 15.61 -4.09 12.86
N LEU A 311 14.75 -4.93 12.31
CA LEU A 311 13.75 -4.51 11.33
C LEU A 311 12.54 -3.81 11.97
N GLU A 312 12.16 -4.23 13.17
CA GLU A 312 11.06 -3.63 13.95
C GLU A 312 11.39 -2.21 14.37
N GLU A 313 12.57 -1.99 14.92
CA GLU A 313 13.06 -0.65 15.29
C GLU A 313 13.13 0.29 14.09
N HIS A 314 13.58 -0.22 12.94
CA HIS A 314 13.59 0.56 11.72
C HIS A 314 12.18 0.94 11.26
N LEU A 315 11.22 0.00 11.30
CA LEU A 315 9.82 0.28 10.95
C LEU A 315 9.24 1.36 11.87
N HIS A 316 9.41 1.25 13.19
CA HIS A 316 8.94 2.26 14.14
C HIS A 316 9.55 3.64 13.88
N ALA A 317 10.85 3.69 13.63
CA ALA A 317 11.53 4.93 13.30
C ALA A 317 11.00 5.57 12.00
N MET A 318 10.73 4.75 10.98
CA MET A 318 10.15 5.23 9.73
C MET A 318 8.73 5.74 9.88
N ILE A 319 7.87 5.06 10.65
CA ILE A 319 6.51 5.52 10.96
C ILE A 319 6.57 6.87 11.71
N HIS A 320 7.46 6.97 12.70
CA HIS A 320 7.67 8.22 13.43
C HIS A 320 8.09 9.37 12.51
N ASN A 321 9.05 9.13 11.61
CA ASN A 321 9.54 10.12 10.66
C ASN A 321 8.42 10.58 9.69
N VAL A 322 7.61 9.66 9.18
CA VAL A 322 6.47 9.99 8.30
C VAL A 322 5.46 10.85 9.04
N ASN A 323 5.11 10.49 10.30
CA ASN A 323 4.16 11.24 11.12
C ASN A 323 4.70 12.63 11.50
N GLN A 324 5.99 12.75 11.80
CA GLN A 324 6.62 14.05 12.08
C GLN A 324 6.66 14.98 10.87
N ALA A 325 6.90 14.44 9.68
CA ALA A 325 6.97 15.23 8.45
C ALA A 325 5.62 15.86 8.07
N GLN A 326 4.50 15.31 8.53
CA GLN A 326 3.12 15.79 8.29
C GLN A 326 2.77 16.06 6.80
N GLN A 327 3.56 15.51 5.88
CA GLN A 327 3.35 15.68 4.43
C GLN A 327 2.42 14.61 3.85
N VAL A 328 2.32 13.46 4.52
CA VAL A 328 1.55 12.29 4.10
C VAL A 328 0.76 11.77 5.30
N GLU A 329 -0.54 11.58 5.13
CA GLU A 329 -1.38 10.90 6.13
C GLU A 329 -1.13 9.39 6.04
N LEU A 330 -0.70 8.78 7.13
CA LEU A 330 -0.40 7.34 7.20
C LEU A 330 -1.55 6.59 7.86
N LEU A 331 -2.06 5.59 7.16
CA LEU A 331 -3.12 4.69 7.64
C LEU A 331 -2.65 3.24 7.47
N ALA A 332 -3.10 2.33 8.33
CA ALA A 332 -2.82 0.90 8.20
C ALA A 332 -4.09 0.05 8.24
N ILE A 333 -4.10 -1.02 7.47
CA ILE A 333 -5.14 -2.05 7.45
C ILE A 333 -4.48 -3.38 7.79
N GLY A 334 -4.75 -3.89 9.00
CA GLY A 334 -4.29 -5.20 9.43
C GLY A 334 -5.16 -6.34 8.88
N ILE A 335 -4.52 -7.39 8.36
CA ILE A 335 -5.20 -8.58 7.88
C ILE A 335 -4.77 -9.79 8.72
N GLY A 336 -5.68 -10.27 9.57
CA GLY A 336 -5.45 -11.47 10.39
C GLY A 336 -4.69 -11.23 11.69
N HIS A 337 -3.81 -10.23 11.74
CA HIS A 337 -3.06 -9.85 12.94
C HIS A 337 -3.27 -8.40 13.30
N ASP A 338 -2.97 -8.06 14.56
CA ASP A 338 -3.04 -6.72 15.07
C ASP A 338 -1.80 -5.91 14.66
N VAL A 339 -1.96 -4.98 13.75
CA VAL A 339 -0.91 -4.04 13.34
C VAL A 339 -0.91 -2.75 14.19
N GLY A 340 -1.83 -2.64 15.17
CA GLY A 340 -1.90 -1.49 16.10
C GLY A 340 -0.68 -1.36 17.01
N LYS A 341 0.14 -2.41 17.08
CA LYS A 341 1.45 -2.35 17.74
C LYS A 341 2.41 -1.35 17.04
N TYR A 342 2.26 -1.17 15.72
CA TYR A 342 3.18 -0.38 14.91
C TYR A 342 2.57 0.96 14.47
N TYR A 343 1.28 0.99 14.16
CA TYR A 343 0.64 2.16 13.55
C TYR A 343 -0.39 2.78 14.50
N ASP A 344 -0.36 4.11 14.67
CA ASP A 344 -1.29 4.86 15.54
C ASP A 344 -2.73 4.87 14.99
N THR A 345 -2.88 4.90 13.65
CA THR A 345 -4.18 4.91 12.99
C THR A 345 -4.41 3.62 12.24
N VAL A 346 -5.17 2.70 12.84
CA VAL A 346 -5.40 1.36 12.33
C VAL A 346 -6.87 1.09 12.10
N SER A 347 -7.17 0.43 10.97
CA SER A 347 -8.47 -0.17 10.69
C SER A 347 -8.32 -1.69 10.63
N TYR A 348 -9.09 -2.40 11.44
CA TYR A 348 -9.05 -3.87 11.48
C TYR A 348 -10.12 -4.50 10.60
N THR A 349 -9.76 -5.56 9.90
CA THR A 349 -10.71 -6.47 9.28
C THR A 349 -10.77 -7.78 10.06
N HIS A 350 -11.66 -7.88 11.04
CA HIS A 350 -12.04 -9.17 11.64
C HIS A 350 -13.04 -9.86 10.72
N LEU A 351 -12.59 -10.84 9.97
CA LEU A 351 -13.47 -11.82 9.36
C LEU A 351 -13.67 -12.96 10.36
N ARG A 352 -14.74 -12.88 11.19
CA ARG A 352 -15.25 -14.07 11.85
C ARG A 352 -15.72 -15.03 10.74
N ALA A 353 -15.12 -16.21 10.70
CA ALA A 353 -15.69 -17.33 9.98
C ALA A 353 -17.07 -17.60 10.61
N HIS A 354 -18.15 -17.39 9.86
CA HIS A 354 -19.39 -18.09 10.15
C HIS A 354 -19.11 -19.55 9.77
N GLU A 355 -18.80 -20.36 10.76
CA GLU A 355 -19.05 -21.78 10.69
C GLU A 355 -20.55 -21.91 10.50
N THR A 356 -20.96 -22.33 9.33
CA THR A 356 -22.31 -22.83 9.10
C THR A 356 -22.34 -24.19 9.77
N ASP A 357 -22.90 -24.24 10.98
CA ASP A 357 -23.44 -25.46 11.53
C ASP A 357 -24.49 -25.99 10.52
N THR A 358 -24.11 -27.01 9.81
CA THR A 358 -25.06 -27.87 9.09
C THR A 358 -25.29 -29.09 9.98
N ASP A 359 -26.41 -29.06 10.70
CA ASP A 359 -27.10 -30.26 11.14
C ASP A 359 -27.60 -31.09 9.93
#